data_b36928df80c4b868cdd0c6276e52c7c2
#
_entry.id   b36928df80c4b868cdd0c6276e52c7c2
#
_cell.length_a   1.000
_cell.length_b   1.000
_cell.length_c   1.000
_cell.angle_alpha   90.00
_cell.angle_beta   90.00
_cell.angle_gamma   90.00
#
_symmetry.space_group_name_H-M   'P 1'
#
loop_
_entity.id
_entity.type
_entity.pdbx_description
1 polymer ?
#
loop_
_entity_poly.entity_id
_entity_poly.type
_entity_poly.pdbx_seq_one_letter_code
_entity_poly.pdbx_strand_id
1 'polypeptide(L)'
;LWWCAALAAEGVAVPAALPNLRGDLLVTLSNGRKASVISWVKGEALGIAGEPFDLPLPLLLDRHRALGRLVAEFHAATAKLTLPEAFTRPRWDIPGLVGEAPFWGRFWEHPEATPDQRATLIRARAFLRERLTDHALIAPIVPIHADVLRENVLVNDHSLSLIDFDDSGWGFALYDLGTVLSQNLYEPAYPEIRDALMEGYGTSDRAMVEIFTLARTCASVGWTMPRLAPGDPVHPRHLARACMWAETMFALYG
;
A
#
# COMPACT_ATOMS: atom_id res chain seq x y z
N LEU A 1 4.36 3.86 16.35
CA LEU A 1 5.62 3.78 17.13
C LEU A 1 5.80 2.40 17.73
N TRP A 2 4.85 1.95 18.60
CA TRP A 2 4.94 0.62 19.24
C TRP A 2 5.11 -0.51 18.22
N TRP A 3 4.33 -0.52 17.16
CA TRP A 3 4.40 -1.57 16.14
C TRP A 3 5.76 -1.61 15.42
N CYS A 4 6.28 -0.46 15.01
CA CYS A 4 7.62 -0.39 14.41
C CYS A 4 8.70 -0.89 15.38
N ALA A 5 8.61 -0.53 16.69
CA ALA A 5 9.55 -1.02 17.70
C ALA A 5 9.46 -2.56 17.86
N ALA A 6 8.24 -3.10 17.89
CA ALA A 6 8.02 -4.55 18.00
C ALA A 6 8.50 -5.30 16.75
N LEU A 7 8.23 -4.78 15.55
CA LEU A 7 8.71 -5.36 14.29
C LEU A 7 10.24 -5.34 14.18
N ALA A 8 10.88 -4.22 14.57
CA ALA A 8 12.33 -4.12 14.60
C ALA A 8 12.95 -5.13 15.58
N ALA A 9 12.30 -5.38 16.73
CA ALA A 9 12.74 -6.40 17.69
C ALA A 9 12.60 -7.84 17.14
N GLU A 10 11.64 -8.09 16.23
CA GLU A 10 11.50 -9.35 15.48
C GLU A 10 12.47 -9.44 14.30
N GLY A 11 13.31 -8.44 14.06
CA GLY A 11 14.32 -8.41 12.99
C GLY A 11 13.80 -7.93 11.64
N VAL A 12 12.57 -7.42 11.55
CA VAL A 12 12.04 -6.82 10.31
C VAL A 12 12.76 -5.50 10.03
N ALA A 13 13.14 -5.27 8.79
CA ALA A 13 13.84 -4.06 8.36
C ALA A 13 12.90 -2.85 8.28
N VAL A 14 12.65 -2.24 9.43
CA VAL A 14 11.80 -1.06 9.62
C VAL A 14 12.47 -0.05 10.58
N PRO A 15 12.06 1.23 10.62
CA PRO A 15 12.54 2.17 11.62
C PRO A 15 12.19 1.70 13.03
N ALA A 16 13.16 1.67 13.94
CA ALA A 16 12.91 1.39 15.34
C ALA A 16 12.50 2.67 16.07
N ALA A 17 11.41 2.65 16.83
CA ALA A 17 11.08 3.72 17.75
C ALA A 17 11.99 3.63 18.98
N LEU A 18 12.67 4.73 19.34
CA LEU A 18 13.61 4.79 20.44
C LEU A 18 12.94 5.35 21.70
N PRO A 19 12.97 4.63 22.83
CA PRO A 19 12.38 5.13 24.06
C PRO A 19 13.23 6.25 24.68
N ASN A 20 12.58 7.14 25.41
CA ASN A 20 13.27 8.11 26.27
C ASN A 20 13.86 7.41 27.51
N LEU A 21 14.52 8.17 28.39
CA LEU A 21 15.13 7.64 29.63
C LEU A 21 14.13 7.02 30.64
N ARG A 22 12.82 7.21 30.42
CA ARG A 22 11.73 6.62 31.24
C ARG A 22 11.07 5.42 30.56
N GLY A 23 11.50 5.09 29.32
CA GLY A 23 10.89 4.02 28.53
C GLY A 23 9.73 4.45 27.61
N ASP A 24 9.36 5.75 27.58
CA ASP A 24 8.27 6.23 26.75
C ASP A 24 8.71 6.40 25.30
N LEU A 25 7.93 5.90 24.34
CA LEU A 25 8.12 6.11 22.89
C LEU A 25 7.56 7.45 22.39
N LEU A 26 6.69 8.09 23.18
CA LEU A 26 6.01 9.33 22.82
C LEU A 26 6.02 10.27 24.02
N VAL A 27 6.46 11.50 23.83
CA VAL A 27 6.48 12.53 24.87
C VAL A 27 5.63 13.73 24.46
N THR A 28 5.11 14.46 25.46
CA THR A 28 4.44 15.74 25.23
C THR A 28 5.41 16.86 25.55
N LEU A 29 5.70 17.72 24.56
CA LEU A 29 6.54 18.90 24.73
C LEU A 29 5.79 20.00 25.51
N SER A 30 6.54 21.01 25.98
CA SER A 30 5.99 22.15 26.74
C SER A 30 4.93 22.96 25.99
N ASN A 31 4.96 22.93 24.66
CA ASN A 31 3.98 23.57 23.78
C ASN A 31 2.75 22.67 23.47
N GLY A 32 2.61 21.51 24.13
CA GLY A 32 1.52 20.55 23.94
C GLY A 32 1.68 19.61 22.74
N ARG A 33 2.70 19.77 21.91
CA ARG A 33 2.95 18.89 20.75
C ARG A 33 3.52 17.54 21.22
N LYS A 34 3.19 16.50 20.44
CA LYS A 34 3.77 15.17 20.63
C LYS A 34 5.08 15.06 19.85
N ALA A 35 6.06 14.36 20.42
CA ALA A 35 7.35 14.07 19.81
C ALA A 35 7.78 12.63 20.07
N SER A 36 8.44 12.04 19.10
CA SER A 36 9.06 10.72 19.18
C SER A 36 10.41 10.75 18.48
N VAL A 37 11.27 9.79 18.79
CA VAL A 37 12.52 9.56 18.09
C VAL A 37 12.46 8.20 17.43
N ILE A 38 12.82 8.13 16.15
CA ILE A 38 12.94 6.88 15.40
C ILE A 38 14.36 6.76 14.85
N SER A 39 14.84 5.52 14.68
CA SER A 39 16.14 5.28 14.05
C SER A 39 16.13 5.76 12.61
N TRP A 40 17.25 6.31 12.16
CA TRP A 40 17.44 6.63 10.75
C TRP A 40 17.71 5.36 9.96
N VAL A 41 16.88 5.08 8.95
CA VAL A 41 17.10 3.97 8.01
C VAL A 41 17.95 4.50 6.85
N LYS A 42 19.09 3.84 6.59
CA LYS A 42 19.97 4.18 5.47
C LYS A 42 19.41 3.61 4.17
N GLY A 43 19.62 4.32 3.07
CA GLY A 43 19.24 3.88 1.73
C GLY A 43 18.62 5.01 0.93
N GLU A 44 18.40 4.72 -0.33
CA GLU A 44 17.67 5.58 -1.26
C GLU A 44 16.33 4.93 -1.59
N ALA A 45 15.34 5.73 -1.97
CA ALA A 45 14.05 5.21 -2.38
C ALA A 45 14.20 4.21 -3.54
N LEU A 46 13.40 3.15 -3.54
CA LEU A 46 13.37 2.15 -4.63
C LEU A 46 13.11 2.79 -6.00
N GLY A 47 12.37 3.89 -6.01
CA GLY A 47 12.03 4.67 -7.19
C GLY A 47 11.17 5.87 -6.84
N ILE A 48 10.77 6.61 -7.87
CA ILE A 48 9.94 7.82 -7.78
C ILE A 48 8.62 7.57 -8.51
N ALA A 49 7.51 7.99 -7.91
CA ALA A 49 6.18 7.85 -8.53
C ALA A 49 6.10 8.58 -9.89
N GLY A 50 5.67 7.84 -10.90
CA GLY A 50 5.49 8.38 -12.25
C GLY A 50 6.77 8.46 -13.09
N GLU A 51 7.92 8.06 -12.55
CA GLU A 51 9.16 7.91 -13.29
C GLU A 51 9.40 6.42 -13.64
N PRO A 52 9.88 6.09 -14.86
CA PRO A 52 10.27 4.73 -15.18
C PRO A 52 11.52 4.33 -14.39
N PHE A 53 11.68 3.04 -14.13
CA PHE A 53 12.91 2.54 -13.53
C PHE A 53 14.08 2.64 -14.52
N ASP A 54 15.17 3.25 -14.09
CA ASP A 54 16.45 3.25 -14.80
C ASP A 54 17.38 2.17 -14.22
N LEU A 55 16.98 0.90 -14.38
CA LEU A 55 17.70 -0.26 -13.85
C LEU A 55 17.72 -1.40 -14.87
N PRO A 56 18.80 -2.21 -14.94
CA PRO A 56 18.78 -3.45 -15.68
C PRO A 56 17.66 -4.37 -15.20
N LEU A 57 16.91 -4.96 -16.14
CA LEU A 57 15.76 -5.82 -15.81
C LEU A 57 16.07 -6.91 -14.77
N PRO A 58 17.18 -7.66 -14.83
CA PRO A 58 17.47 -8.66 -13.80
C PRO A 58 17.54 -8.07 -12.38
N LEU A 59 18.18 -6.91 -12.22
CA LEU A 59 18.28 -6.23 -10.92
C LEU A 59 16.92 -5.71 -10.46
N LEU A 60 16.10 -5.18 -11.36
CA LEU A 60 14.74 -4.74 -11.07
C LEU A 60 13.88 -5.89 -10.54
N LEU A 61 13.95 -7.06 -11.19
CA LEU A 61 13.22 -8.25 -10.76
C LEU A 61 13.73 -8.80 -9.42
N ASP A 62 15.06 -8.82 -9.21
CA ASP A 62 15.65 -9.25 -7.94
C ASP A 62 15.23 -8.34 -6.78
N ARG A 63 15.15 -7.03 -6.99
CA ARG A 63 14.64 -6.07 -6.00
C ARG A 63 13.15 -6.31 -5.68
N HIS A 64 12.32 -6.57 -6.69
CA HIS A 64 10.90 -6.87 -6.45
C HIS A 64 10.68 -8.22 -5.76
N ARG A 65 11.50 -9.23 -6.09
CA ARG A 65 11.51 -10.51 -5.37
C ARG A 65 11.94 -10.32 -3.90
N ALA A 66 12.95 -9.49 -3.66
CA ALA A 66 13.38 -9.15 -2.30
C ALA A 66 12.31 -8.36 -1.54
N LEU A 67 11.60 -7.43 -2.22
CA LEU A 67 10.48 -6.70 -1.64
C LEU A 67 9.33 -7.63 -1.27
N GLY A 68 8.99 -8.59 -2.13
CA GLY A 68 7.99 -9.61 -1.80
C GLY A 68 8.33 -10.37 -0.52
N ARG A 69 9.60 -10.81 -0.36
CA ARG A 69 10.07 -11.46 0.88
C ARG A 69 9.95 -10.55 2.09
N LEU A 70 10.36 -9.29 1.98
CA LEU A 70 10.27 -8.32 3.07
C LEU A 70 8.82 -8.09 3.53
N VAL A 71 7.86 -7.99 2.58
CA VAL A 71 6.43 -7.86 2.92
C VAL A 71 5.92 -9.14 3.59
N ALA A 72 6.33 -10.32 3.13
CA ALA A 72 5.98 -11.60 3.77
C ALA A 72 6.54 -11.69 5.20
N GLU A 73 7.80 -11.32 5.41
CA GLU A 73 8.44 -11.27 6.72
C GLU A 73 7.73 -10.29 7.66
N PHE A 74 7.38 -9.11 7.16
CA PHE A 74 6.59 -8.11 7.88
C PHE A 74 5.23 -8.65 8.33
N HIS A 75 4.47 -9.30 7.45
CA HIS A 75 3.19 -9.91 7.80
C HIS A 75 3.37 -11.07 8.79
N ALA A 76 4.36 -11.93 8.58
CA ALA A 76 4.63 -13.07 9.47
C ALA A 76 5.09 -12.62 10.87
N ALA A 77 5.91 -11.59 10.95
CA ALA A 77 6.32 -10.99 12.23
C ALA A 77 5.11 -10.35 12.93
N THR A 78 4.31 -9.56 12.21
CA THR A 78 3.09 -8.93 12.75
C THR A 78 2.12 -9.98 13.32
N ALA A 79 1.94 -11.11 12.66
CA ALA A 79 1.06 -12.19 13.10
C ALA A 79 1.49 -12.84 14.43
N LYS A 80 2.76 -12.72 14.82
CA LYS A 80 3.28 -13.24 16.11
C LYS A 80 3.07 -12.25 17.27
N LEU A 81 2.83 -10.98 16.98
CA LEU A 81 2.73 -9.94 18.00
C LEU A 81 1.40 -10.01 18.74
N THR A 82 1.45 -9.84 20.06
CA THR A 82 0.25 -9.55 20.86
C THR A 82 -0.02 -8.05 20.76
N LEU A 83 -1.02 -7.69 19.97
CA LEU A 83 -1.38 -6.29 19.77
C LEU A 83 -1.96 -5.69 21.05
N PRO A 84 -1.52 -4.48 21.47
CA PRO A 84 -2.09 -3.80 22.64
C PRO A 84 -3.57 -3.47 22.41
N GLU A 85 -4.39 -3.45 23.47
CA GLU A 85 -5.79 -3.03 23.40
C GLU A 85 -5.97 -1.65 22.76
N ALA A 86 -5.03 -0.74 23.00
CA ALA A 86 -5.01 0.60 22.42
C ALA A 86 -4.53 0.65 20.95
N PHE A 87 -4.26 -0.50 20.31
CA PHE A 87 -3.85 -0.56 18.92
C PHE A 87 -5.03 -0.25 17.98
N THR A 88 -5.26 1.03 17.75
CA THR A 88 -6.32 1.54 16.87
C THR A 88 -5.69 2.04 15.58
N ARG A 89 -6.10 1.48 14.44
CA ARG A 89 -5.63 1.83 13.10
C ARG A 89 -6.81 1.89 12.12
N PRO A 90 -6.69 2.66 11.02
CA PRO A 90 -7.71 2.70 9.99
C PRO A 90 -7.98 1.31 9.40
N ARG A 91 -9.06 1.19 8.64
CA ARG A 91 -9.46 -0.07 8.03
C ARG A 91 -9.45 0.04 6.52
N TRP A 92 -8.68 -0.88 5.91
CA TRP A 92 -8.57 -1.11 4.47
C TRP A 92 -9.34 -2.39 4.07
N ASP A 93 -10.42 -2.64 4.76
CA ASP A 93 -11.37 -3.71 4.49
C ASP A 93 -12.44 -3.27 3.46
N ILE A 94 -13.45 -4.11 3.24
CA ILE A 94 -14.51 -3.82 2.25
C ILE A 94 -15.19 -2.47 2.51
N PRO A 95 -15.66 -2.15 3.74
CA PRO A 95 -16.17 -0.81 4.05
C PRO A 95 -15.15 0.31 3.81
N GLY A 96 -13.89 0.10 4.19
CA GLY A 96 -12.82 1.09 4.08
C GLY A 96 -12.35 1.34 2.64
N LEU A 97 -12.47 0.37 1.75
CA LEU A 97 -12.08 0.49 0.34
C LEU A 97 -13.25 0.89 -0.59
N VAL A 98 -14.42 0.24 -0.44
CA VAL A 98 -15.53 0.35 -1.39
C VAL A 98 -16.91 0.53 -0.72
N GLY A 99 -16.93 0.83 0.58
CA GLY A 99 -18.15 1.12 1.34
C GLY A 99 -18.81 2.44 0.94
N GLU A 100 -19.80 2.89 1.73
CA GLU A 100 -20.47 4.18 1.48
C GLU A 100 -19.60 5.39 1.90
N ALA A 101 -18.64 5.19 2.81
CA ALA A 101 -17.68 6.19 3.24
C ALA A 101 -16.28 5.56 3.32
N PRO A 102 -15.62 5.32 2.17
CA PRO A 102 -14.27 4.74 2.15
C PRO A 102 -13.27 5.63 2.86
N PHE A 103 -12.18 5.03 3.38
CA PHE A 103 -11.21 5.73 4.21
C PHE A 103 -10.60 6.97 3.53
N TRP A 104 -10.29 6.87 2.24
CA TRP A 104 -9.79 8.00 1.45
C TRP A 104 -10.85 8.71 0.60
N GLY A 105 -12.14 8.44 0.82
CA GLY A 105 -13.24 9.10 0.15
C GLY A 105 -13.80 8.35 -1.07
N ARG A 106 -14.91 8.87 -1.56
CA ARG A 106 -15.69 8.28 -2.64
C ARG A 106 -15.04 8.53 -4.00
N PHE A 107 -14.06 7.74 -4.38
CA PHE A 107 -13.29 7.89 -5.62
C PHE A 107 -14.16 7.99 -6.88
N TRP A 108 -15.36 7.38 -6.88
CA TRP A 108 -16.34 7.44 -7.97
C TRP A 108 -17.10 8.79 -8.05
N GLU A 109 -16.93 9.66 -7.07
CA GLU A 109 -17.51 11.01 -7.03
C GLU A 109 -16.46 12.10 -7.27
N HIS A 110 -15.28 11.75 -7.81
CA HIS A 110 -14.22 12.72 -8.07
C HIS A 110 -14.73 13.86 -8.95
N PRO A 111 -14.59 15.14 -8.54
CA PRO A 111 -15.21 16.26 -9.23
C PRO A 111 -14.72 16.47 -10.66
N GLU A 112 -13.47 16.11 -10.95
CA GLU A 112 -12.87 16.25 -12.28
C GLU A 112 -13.02 15.01 -13.16
N ALA A 113 -13.69 13.96 -12.69
CA ALA A 113 -13.96 12.78 -13.50
C ALA A 113 -14.96 13.09 -14.61
N THR A 114 -14.63 12.71 -15.85
CA THR A 114 -15.60 12.75 -16.97
C THR A 114 -16.78 11.81 -16.70
N PRO A 115 -17.93 11.95 -17.39
CA PRO A 115 -19.04 11.03 -17.24
C PRO A 115 -18.64 9.56 -17.46
N ASP A 116 -17.79 9.27 -18.45
CA ASP A 116 -17.33 7.92 -18.76
C ASP A 116 -16.41 7.38 -17.67
N GLN A 117 -15.46 8.20 -17.18
CA GLN A 117 -14.60 7.82 -16.06
C GLN A 117 -15.42 7.53 -14.79
N ARG A 118 -16.42 8.35 -14.51
CA ARG A 118 -17.34 8.14 -13.38
C ARG A 118 -18.10 6.83 -13.51
N ALA A 119 -18.63 6.52 -14.70
CA ALA A 119 -19.32 5.26 -14.97
C ALA A 119 -18.38 4.06 -14.75
N THR A 120 -17.13 4.12 -15.26
CA THR A 120 -16.11 3.10 -15.05
C THR A 120 -15.77 2.92 -13.57
N LEU A 121 -15.60 4.02 -12.82
CA LEU A 121 -15.29 3.95 -11.38
C LEU A 121 -16.46 3.40 -10.55
N ILE A 122 -17.70 3.71 -10.88
CA ILE A 122 -18.90 3.11 -10.25
C ILE A 122 -18.92 1.59 -10.50
N ARG A 123 -18.65 1.16 -11.74
CA ARG A 123 -18.56 -0.27 -12.10
C ARG A 123 -17.39 -0.93 -11.38
N ALA A 124 -16.22 -0.25 -11.27
CA ALA A 124 -15.07 -0.76 -10.54
C ALA A 124 -15.38 -0.96 -9.04
N ARG A 125 -16.12 -0.03 -8.42
CA ARG A 125 -16.60 -0.19 -7.05
C ARG A 125 -17.46 -1.45 -6.87
N ALA A 126 -18.40 -1.68 -7.76
CA ALA A 126 -19.28 -2.86 -7.69
C ALA A 126 -18.47 -4.15 -7.86
N PHE A 127 -17.61 -4.21 -8.88
CA PHE A 127 -16.70 -5.32 -9.15
C PHE A 127 -15.80 -5.62 -7.94
N LEU A 128 -15.13 -4.61 -7.40
CA LEU A 128 -14.28 -4.76 -6.21
C LEU A 128 -15.08 -5.27 -5.01
N ARG A 129 -16.29 -4.74 -4.77
CA ARG A 129 -17.13 -5.18 -3.65
C ARG A 129 -17.44 -6.67 -3.74
N GLU A 130 -17.80 -7.16 -4.92
CA GLU A 130 -18.06 -8.58 -5.17
C GLU A 130 -16.81 -9.42 -4.88
N ARG A 131 -15.68 -9.13 -5.54
CA ARG A 131 -14.44 -9.90 -5.42
C ARG A 131 -13.86 -9.90 -4.00
N LEU A 132 -13.91 -8.74 -3.33
CA LEU A 132 -13.44 -8.64 -1.95
C LEU A 132 -14.37 -9.36 -0.96
N THR A 133 -15.68 -9.44 -1.25
CA THR A 133 -16.63 -10.21 -0.43
C THR A 133 -16.32 -11.70 -0.51
N ASP A 134 -16.08 -12.22 -1.71
CA ASP A 134 -15.68 -13.61 -1.90
C ASP A 134 -14.34 -13.91 -1.23
N HIS A 135 -13.35 -13.02 -1.40
CA HIS A 135 -12.04 -13.18 -0.79
C HIS A 135 -12.10 -13.18 0.76
N ALA A 136 -13.00 -12.37 1.35
CA ALA A 136 -13.19 -12.30 2.80
C ALA A 136 -13.69 -13.62 3.42
N LEU A 137 -14.22 -14.56 2.63
CA LEU A 137 -14.61 -15.88 3.12
C LEU A 137 -13.41 -16.79 3.42
N ILE A 138 -12.24 -16.51 2.83
CA ILE A 138 -11.05 -17.35 2.91
C ILE A 138 -9.82 -16.63 3.45
N ALA A 139 -9.84 -15.31 3.52
CA ALA A 139 -8.69 -14.51 3.96
C ALA A 139 -9.08 -13.59 5.14
N PRO A 140 -8.33 -13.64 6.25
CA PRO A 140 -8.59 -12.77 7.39
C PRO A 140 -8.17 -11.31 7.11
N ILE A 141 -8.79 -10.40 7.87
CA ILE A 141 -8.30 -9.03 8.01
C ILE A 141 -7.17 -9.02 9.04
N VAL A 142 -6.02 -8.52 8.63
CA VAL A 142 -4.79 -8.47 9.43
C VAL A 142 -4.20 -7.05 9.41
N PRO A 143 -3.28 -6.69 10.30
CA PRO A 143 -2.55 -5.44 10.18
C PRO A 143 -1.64 -5.48 8.94
N ILE A 144 -1.73 -4.45 8.11
CA ILE A 144 -0.99 -4.28 6.86
C ILE A 144 -0.30 -2.91 6.83
N HIS A 145 0.70 -2.75 5.98
CA HIS A 145 1.37 -1.48 5.76
C HIS A 145 0.46 -0.47 5.03
N ALA A 146 -0.28 -0.95 4.05
CA ALA A 146 -1.21 -0.23 3.18
C ALA A 146 -0.58 0.83 2.25
N ASP A 147 0.69 1.18 2.42
CA ASP A 147 1.37 2.22 1.63
C ASP A 147 2.80 1.80 1.20
N VAL A 148 2.96 0.54 0.74
CA VAL A 148 4.24 0.02 0.21
C VAL A 148 4.48 0.60 -1.19
N LEU A 149 4.75 1.89 -1.25
CA LEU A 149 5.08 2.63 -2.47
C LEU A 149 6.60 2.66 -2.68
N ARG A 150 7.04 3.01 -3.89
CA ARG A 150 8.47 3.10 -4.25
C ARG A 150 9.25 4.00 -3.30
N GLU A 151 8.65 5.11 -2.87
CA GLU A 151 9.23 6.09 -1.95
C GLU A 151 9.35 5.57 -0.52
N ASN A 152 8.51 4.61 -0.14
CA ASN A 152 8.44 4.03 1.20
C ASN A 152 9.25 2.72 1.34
N VAL A 153 9.97 2.35 0.28
CA VAL A 153 10.91 1.23 0.26
C VAL A 153 12.31 1.78 0.06
N LEU A 154 13.17 1.68 1.09
CA LEU A 154 14.55 2.12 0.98
C LEU A 154 15.46 0.95 0.57
N VAL A 155 16.35 1.23 -0.37
CA VAL A 155 17.37 0.31 -0.88
C VAL A 155 18.72 0.73 -0.36
N ASN A 156 19.43 -0.17 0.33
CA ASN A 156 20.80 0.02 0.75
C ASN A 156 21.61 -1.21 0.32
N ASP A 157 22.40 -1.06 -0.73
CA ASP A 157 23.09 -2.17 -1.41
C ASP A 157 22.10 -3.26 -1.84
N HIS A 158 22.09 -4.39 -1.14
CA HIS A 158 21.21 -5.53 -1.40
C HIS A 158 20.07 -5.67 -0.38
N SER A 159 19.99 -4.79 0.60
CA SER A 159 18.96 -4.81 1.63
C SER A 159 17.83 -3.84 1.31
N LEU A 160 16.60 -4.22 1.67
CA LEU A 160 15.43 -3.35 1.60
C LEU A 160 14.88 -3.09 2.99
N SER A 161 14.28 -1.92 3.17
CA SER A 161 13.59 -1.54 4.41
C SER A 161 12.26 -0.87 4.09
N LEU A 162 11.23 -1.12 4.89
CA LEU A 162 9.95 -0.41 4.83
C LEU A 162 9.97 0.78 5.78
N ILE A 163 9.50 1.93 5.31
CA ILE A 163 9.32 3.15 6.11
C ILE A 163 7.91 3.69 5.91
N ASP A 164 7.53 4.68 6.70
CA ASP A 164 6.25 5.39 6.63
C ASP A 164 5.01 4.50 6.88
N PHE A 165 4.77 4.25 8.17
CA PHE A 165 3.65 3.45 8.66
C PHE A 165 2.39 4.29 8.94
N ASP A 166 2.30 5.54 8.44
CA ASP A 166 1.21 6.45 8.82
C ASP A 166 -0.16 5.97 8.32
N ASP A 167 -0.23 5.44 7.11
CA ASP A 167 -1.45 4.88 6.52
C ASP A 167 -1.69 3.40 6.86
N SER A 168 -0.79 2.77 7.62
CA SER A 168 -0.91 1.36 8.02
C SER A 168 -2.20 1.11 8.79
N GLY A 169 -2.80 -0.06 8.59
CA GLY A 169 -4.11 -0.35 9.17
C GLY A 169 -4.51 -1.81 9.10
N TRP A 170 -5.78 -2.07 9.30
CA TRP A 170 -6.37 -3.40 9.19
C TRP A 170 -6.87 -3.63 7.77
N GLY A 171 -6.39 -4.66 7.08
CA GLY A 171 -6.76 -4.96 5.71
C GLY A 171 -6.43 -6.38 5.30
N PHE A 172 -6.59 -6.69 4.03
CA PHE A 172 -6.17 -7.95 3.45
C PHE A 172 -4.67 -7.91 3.13
N ALA A 173 -3.93 -8.95 3.48
CA ALA A 173 -2.47 -9.00 3.30
C ALA A 173 -2.03 -8.71 1.83
N LEU A 174 -2.74 -9.25 0.84
CA LEU A 174 -2.42 -9.05 -0.58
C LEU A 174 -2.64 -7.59 -1.06
N TYR A 175 -3.30 -6.74 -0.27
CA TYR A 175 -3.42 -5.32 -0.58
C TYR A 175 -2.06 -4.63 -0.61
N ASP A 176 -1.10 -5.04 0.21
CA ASP A 176 0.26 -4.50 0.20
C ASP A 176 0.98 -4.81 -1.12
N LEU A 177 0.79 -6.00 -1.69
CA LEU A 177 1.32 -6.32 -3.02
C LEU A 177 0.63 -5.49 -4.11
N GLY A 178 -0.68 -5.34 -4.03
CA GLY A 178 -1.44 -4.46 -4.92
C GLY A 178 -0.97 -3.00 -4.85
N THR A 179 -0.59 -2.54 -3.66
CA THR A 179 -0.02 -1.20 -3.45
C THR A 179 1.30 -1.04 -4.20
N VAL A 180 2.25 -1.98 -4.06
CA VAL A 180 3.51 -1.99 -4.83
C VAL A 180 3.23 -1.90 -6.32
N LEU A 181 2.33 -2.74 -6.84
CA LEU A 181 2.05 -2.83 -8.26
C LEU A 181 1.32 -1.61 -8.82
N SER A 182 0.59 -0.87 -8.00
CA SER A 182 -0.19 0.29 -8.44
C SER A 182 0.67 1.40 -9.06
N GLN A 183 1.94 1.52 -8.68
CA GLN A 183 2.88 2.47 -9.27
C GLN A 183 3.65 1.89 -10.47
N ASN A 184 3.53 0.57 -10.71
CA ASN A 184 4.28 -0.14 -11.76
C ASN A 184 3.46 -0.42 -13.03
N LEU A 185 2.20 -0.01 -13.09
CA LEU A 185 1.26 -0.35 -14.18
C LEU A 185 1.70 0.13 -15.57
N TYR A 186 2.57 1.13 -15.65
CA TYR A 186 3.10 1.65 -16.91
C TYR A 186 4.51 1.16 -17.22
N GLU A 187 5.09 0.30 -16.37
CA GLU A 187 6.38 -0.31 -16.66
C GLU A 187 6.24 -1.35 -17.78
N PRO A 188 7.11 -1.32 -18.80
CA PRO A 188 7.08 -2.32 -19.87
C PRO A 188 7.21 -3.76 -19.34
N ALA A 189 7.95 -3.95 -18.25
CA ALA A 189 8.18 -5.24 -17.59
C ALA A 189 7.18 -5.50 -16.44
N TYR A 190 6.00 -4.87 -16.46
CA TYR A 190 4.98 -5.05 -15.39
C TYR A 190 4.68 -6.53 -15.08
N PRO A 191 4.45 -7.41 -16.08
CA PRO A 191 4.17 -8.81 -15.80
C PRO A 191 5.30 -9.50 -15.04
N GLU A 192 6.54 -9.26 -15.41
CA GLU A 192 7.73 -9.85 -14.79
C GLU A 192 7.94 -9.28 -13.37
N ILE A 193 7.73 -7.98 -13.18
CA ILE A 193 7.77 -7.31 -11.87
C ILE A 193 6.74 -7.93 -10.93
N ARG A 194 5.50 -8.09 -11.37
CA ARG A 194 4.42 -8.74 -10.60
C ARG A 194 4.82 -10.16 -10.22
N ASP A 195 5.27 -10.95 -11.18
CA ASP A 195 5.60 -12.36 -10.97
C ASP A 195 6.78 -12.50 -9.99
N ALA A 196 7.81 -11.65 -10.09
CA ALA A 196 8.93 -11.60 -9.15
C ALA A 196 8.50 -11.20 -7.73
N LEU A 197 7.61 -10.20 -7.60
CA LEU A 197 7.05 -9.78 -6.32
C LEU A 197 6.25 -10.90 -5.66
N MET A 198 5.37 -11.55 -6.43
CA MET A 198 4.54 -12.67 -5.95
C MET A 198 5.37 -13.88 -5.56
N GLU A 199 6.39 -14.23 -6.35
CA GLU A 199 7.36 -15.28 -6.03
C GLU A 199 8.06 -15.00 -4.69
N GLY A 200 8.54 -13.78 -4.51
CA GLY A 200 9.18 -13.36 -3.26
C GLY A 200 8.27 -13.43 -2.05
N TYR A 201 7.02 -13.05 -2.20
CA TYR A 201 6.00 -13.12 -1.14
C TYR A 201 5.53 -14.55 -0.85
N GLY A 202 5.60 -15.45 -1.83
CA GLY A 202 5.15 -16.83 -1.70
C GLY A 202 3.66 -17.02 -1.99
N THR A 203 3.07 -16.20 -2.87
CA THR A 203 1.67 -16.36 -3.31
C THR A 203 1.57 -16.69 -4.79
N SER A 204 0.58 -17.49 -5.16
CA SER A 204 0.19 -17.77 -6.54
C SER A 204 -1.14 -17.13 -6.94
N ASP A 205 -1.80 -16.40 -6.03
CA ASP A 205 -3.10 -15.78 -6.27
C ASP A 205 -2.97 -14.48 -7.08
N ARG A 206 -2.62 -14.64 -8.33
CA ARG A 206 -2.44 -13.53 -9.27
C ARG A 206 -3.71 -12.68 -9.42
N ALA A 207 -4.87 -13.33 -9.49
CA ALA A 207 -6.13 -12.62 -9.68
C ALA A 207 -6.38 -11.63 -8.54
N MET A 208 -6.24 -12.07 -7.29
CA MET A 208 -6.46 -11.19 -6.13
C MET A 208 -5.39 -10.11 -6.00
N VAL A 209 -4.13 -10.38 -6.30
CA VAL A 209 -3.07 -9.36 -6.32
C VAL A 209 -3.40 -8.25 -7.32
N GLU A 210 -3.85 -8.60 -8.53
CA GLU A 210 -4.25 -7.62 -9.57
C GLU A 210 -5.55 -6.88 -9.20
N ILE A 211 -6.51 -7.55 -8.54
CA ILE A 211 -7.73 -6.92 -8.01
C ILE A 211 -7.38 -5.93 -6.88
N PHE A 212 -6.45 -6.27 -5.98
CA PHE A 212 -5.98 -5.32 -4.97
C PHE A 212 -5.18 -4.15 -5.58
N THR A 213 -4.49 -4.36 -6.70
CA THR A 213 -3.91 -3.26 -7.47
C THR A 213 -4.98 -2.29 -7.96
N LEU A 214 -6.13 -2.80 -8.46
CA LEU A 214 -7.27 -1.95 -8.79
C LEU A 214 -7.82 -1.23 -7.56
N ALA A 215 -7.99 -1.92 -6.44
CA ALA A 215 -8.48 -1.31 -5.21
C ALA A 215 -7.58 -0.14 -4.77
N ARG A 216 -6.24 -0.31 -4.83
CA ARG A 216 -5.28 0.73 -4.51
C ARG A 216 -5.33 1.91 -5.49
N THR A 217 -5.44 1.66 -6.79
CA THR A 217 -5.56 2.76 -7.78
C THR A 217 -6.84 3.56 -7.56
N CYS A 218 -7.96 2.92 -7.28
CA CYS A 218 -9.23 3.57 -6.93
C CYS A 218 -9.10 4.38 -5.63
N ALA A 219 -8.54 3.82 -4.58
CA ALA A 219 -8.30 4.53 -3.32
C ALA A 219 -7.43 5.78 -3.54
N SER A 220 -6.41 5.70 -4.41
CA SER A 220 -5.55 6.84 -4.76
C SER A 220 -6.32 7.99 -5.43
N VAL A 221 -7.35 7.70 -6.23
CA VAL A 221 -8.26 8.74 -6.77
C VAL A 221 -8.97 9.47 -5.63
N GLY A 222 -9.50 8.74 -4.66
CA GLY A 222 -10.14 9.32 -3.46
C GLY A 222 -9.18 10.17 -2.64
N TRP A 223 -7.94 9.71 -2.48
CA TRP A 223 -6.88 10.41 -1.74
C TRP A 223 -6.58 11.81 -2.29
N THR A 224 -6.63 11.99 -3.61
CA THR A 224 -6.32 13.29 -4.24
C THR A 224 -7.35 14.37 -3.94
N MET A 225 -8.64 14.02 -3.82
CA MET A 225 -9.75 14.97 -3.71
C MET A 225 -9.60 16.03 -2.61
N PRO A 226 -9.32 15.66 -1.34
CA PRO A 226 -9.20 16.66 -0.27
C PRO A 226 -7.79 17.27 -0.15
N ARG A 227 -6.79 16.75 -0.88
CA ARG A 227 -5.37 17.09 -0.68
C ARG A 227 -4.79 17.98 -1.76
N LEU A 228 -5.35 17.96 -2.95
CA LEU A 228 -4.84 18.69 -4.10
C LEU A 228 -5.83 19.77 -4.55
N ALA A 229 -5.30 20.85 -5.10
CA ALA A 229 -6.14 21.94 -5.63
C ALA A 229 -6.89 21.47 -6.90
N PRO A 230 -8.08 22.03 -7.19
CA PRO A 230 -8.75 21.79 -8.46
C PRO A 230 -7.84 22.13 -9.66
N GLY A 231 -7.83 21.26 -10.66
CA GLY A 231 -6.98 21.38 -11.85
C GLY A 231 -5.52 20.93 -11.66
N ASP A 232 -5.17 20.36 -10.50
CA ASP A 232 -3.84 19.77 -10.29
C ASP A 232 -3.62 18.61 -11.29
N PRO A 233 -2.46 18.57 -12.01
CA PRO A 233 -2.17 17.55 -13.02
C PRO A 233 -2.09 16.10 -12.45
N VAL A 234 -2.08 15.95 -11.15
CA VAL A 234 -2.14 14.63 -10.49
C VAL A 234 -3.55 14.00 -10.62
N HIS A 235 -4.63 14.81 -10.56
CA HIS A 235 -6.00 14.31 -10.68
C HIS A 235 -6.24 13.48 -11.97
N PRO A 236 -6.01 14.02 -13.18
CA PRO A 236 -6.26 13.28 -14.41
C PRO A 236 -5.36 12.05 -14.54
N ARG A 237 -4.14 12.07 -14.00
CA ARG A 237 -3.25 10.89 -14.01
C ARG A 237 -3.80 9.75 -13.15
N HIS A 238 -4.30 10.04 -11.94
CA HIS A 238 -4.90 9.03 -11.07
C HIS A 238 -6.21 8.48 -11.65
N LEU A 239 -7.08 9.36 -12.19
CA LEU A 239 -8.32 8.96 -12.85
C LEU A 239 -8.04 8.04 -14.05
N ALA A 240 -7.12 8.44 -14.94
CA ALA A 240 -6.76 7.64 -16.11
C ALA A 240 -6.19 6.27 -15.73
N ARG A 241 -5.29 6.22 -14.73
CA ARG A 241 -4.70 4.97 -14.24
C ARG A 241 -5.74 4.03 -13.68
N ALA A 242 -6.64 4.53 -12.81
CA ALA A 242 -7.69 3.71 -12.20
C ALA A 242 -8.67 3.19 -13.25
N CYS A 243 -9.11 4.02 -14.19
CA CYS A 243 -10.02 3.58 -15.27
C CYS A 243 -9.35 2.57 -16.21
N MET A 244 -8.12 2.81 -16.64
CA MET A 244 -7.35 1.88 -17.48
C MET A 244 -7.25 0.50 -16.82
N TRP A 245 -6.88 0.46 -15.53
CA TRP A 245 -6.73 -0.80 -14.83
C TRP A 245 -8.09 -1.46 -14.54
N ALA A 246 -9.14 -0.68 -14.29
CA ALA A 246 -10.50 -1.21 -14.14
C ALA A 246 -10.97 -1.94 -15.41
N GLU A 247 -10.82 -1.34 -16.60
CA GLU A 247 -11.19 -2.00 -17.86
C GLU A 247 -10.38 -3.27 -18.11
N THR A 248 -9.08 -3.27 -17.75
CA THR A 248 -8.24 -4.47 -17.80
C THR A 248 -8.78 -5.57 -16.89
N MET A 249 -9.16 -5.25 -15.66
CA MET A 249 -9.70 -6.22 -14.70
C MET A 249 -11.06 -6.75 -15.14
N PHE A 250 -11.91 -5.92 -15.74
CA PHE A 250 -13.19 -6.36 -16.29
C PHE A 250 -13.03 -7.33 -17.47
N ALA A 251 -12.01 -7.12 -18.29
CA ALA A 251 -11.73 -8.01 -19.42
C ALA A 251 -11.17 -9.37 -18.97
N LEU A 252 -10.38 -9.40 -17.87
CA LEU A 252 -9.73 -10.62 -17.40
C LEU A 252 -10.59 -11.43 -16.42
N TYR A 253 -11.40 -10.76 -15.60
CA TYR A 253 -12.06 -11.37 -14.45
C TYR A 253 -13.54 -10.97 -14.31
N GLY A 254 -14.11 -10.24 -15.26
CA GLY A 254 -15.50 -9.78 -15.26
C GLY A 254 -16.51 -10.79 -15.79
#